data_c398f4949f7a42a9f5cd9eefccf0b2d3
#
_entry.id   c398f4949f7a42a9f5cd9eefccf0b2d3
#
_cell.length_a   1.000
_cell.length_b   1.000
_cell.length_c   1.000
_cell.angle_alpha   90.00
_cell.angle_beta   90.00
_cell.angle_gamma   90.00
#
_symmetry.space_group_name_H-M   'P 1'
#
loop_
_entity.id
_entity.type
_entity.pdbx_description
1 polymer ?
#
loop_
_entity_poly.entity_id
_entity_poly.type
_entity_poly.pdbx_seq_one_letter_code
_entity_poly.pdbx_strand_id
1 'polypeptide(L)'
;MPDAGHPNRRIVSEANPAAPVVIVGAAMGGLRAAESLRRSGYTGAIRVVGDELHAPYNRPPLSKEVLATDVTHAAVAFPSRAEIGDVEWMLGVRASAVDLEARTLTTDDGQVQSWRALVIATGLRARRLDFAPIAGRHVVRSLDDAMALRAELTDGARVVVVGSGFLGCELSATASKLGCSVTIVTPSVAPMIRPLGSVVAREMRRRLNAEGVEIFSGVTVSAVNGETSVESVELSDGRVIEADVVIESIGSDCNIEWLEGTGLDMGDGVLADNAMRAVTTEGVALDDVYVVGDIARFPNPMFDDVPRRIEHWNIPTDTGKRAGAVLAAYLADDGSFDEIVAKPFAPMPSFWSNQFEIKLHAYGLLGLVSDDDIRILEGDLADQVAVGYYRDDRLVGVLGVGMKAALVPYRKLIAEGGA
;
A
#
# COMPACT_ATOMS: atom_id res chain seq x y z
N MET A 1 -34.24 -22.19 -28.44
CA MET A 1 -32.79 -22.09 -28.58
C MET A 1 -32.21 -22.56 -27.27
N PRO A 2 -31.39 -23.61 -27.20
CA PRO A 2 -30.83 -24.05 -25.92
C PRO A 2 -29.78 -23.08 -25.46
N ASP A 3 -29.79 -22.87 -24.16
CA ASP A 3 -28.91 -22.08 -23.31
C ASP A 3 -27.44 -22.34 -23.64
N ALA A 4 -26.70 -21.28 -24.02
CA ALA A 4 -25.28 -21.32 -24.22
C ALA A 4 -24.61 -21.30 -22.82
N GLY A 5 -24.56 -22.50 -22.21
CA GLY A 5 -23.82 -22.69 -20.95
C GLY A 5 -22.40 -22.18 -21.06
N HIS A 6 -22.00 -21.35 -20.11
CA HIS A 6 -20.64 -20.88 -19.93
C HIS A 6 -19.70 -22.10 -19.76
N PRO A 7 -18.66 -22.28 -20.60
CA PRO A 7 -17.85 -23.51 -20.63
C PRO A 7 -16.71 -23.53 -19.64
N ASN A 8 -16.83 -23.02 -18.40
CA ASN A 8 -15.75 -23.13 -17.41
C ASN A 8 -16.20 -22.95 -15.95
N ARG A 9 -17.36 -23.48 -15.55
CA ARG A 9 -17.59 -23.74 -14.13
C ARG A 9 -16.70 -24.94 -13.75
N ARG A 10 -15.51 -24.70 -13.15
CA ARG A 10 -14.88 -25.74 -12.33
C ARG A 10 -15.94 -26.20 -11.33
N ILE A 11 -16.13 -27.51 -11.21
CA ILE A 11 -16.93 -28.13 -10.14
C ILE A 11 -16.13 -27.90 -8.86
N VAL A 12 -16.26 -26.72 -8.26
CA VAL A 12 -15.78 -26.42 -6.91
C VAL A 12 -16.77 -27.12 -5.97
N SER A 13 -16.29 -27.77 -4.92
CA SER A 13 -17.16 -28.38 -3.89
C SER A 13 -18.23 -27.36 -3.50
N GLU A 14 -19.51 -27.80 -3.40
CA GLU A 14 -20.60 -26.87 -3.05
C GLU A 14 -20.22 -26.12 -1.76
N ALA A 15 -20.20 -24.79 -1.84
CA ALA A 15 -19.86 -23.96 -0.69
C ALA A 15 -20.84 -24.23 0.45
N ASN A 16 -20.33 -24.55 1.64
CA ASN A 16 -21.18 -24.65 2.83
C ASN A 16 -21.84 -23.28 3.08
N PRO A 17 -23.18 -23.15 2.90
CA PRO A 17 -23.87 -21.86 3.05
C PRO A 17 -23.74 -21.25 4.46
N ALA A 18 -23.46 -22.08 5.46
CA ALA A 18 -23.29 -21.67 6.84
C ALA A 18 -21.85 -21.20 7.16
N ALA A 19 -20.87 -21.47 6.28
CA ALA A 19 -19.51 -21.00 6.49
C ALA A 19 -19.42 -19.48 6.33
N PRO A 20 -18.51 -18.79 7.06
CA PRO A 20 -18.37 -17.35 6.97
C PRO A 20 -17.74 -16.91 5.63
N VAL A 21 -17.96 -15.67 5.24
CA VAL A 21 -17.03 -14.94 4.37
C VAL A 21 -15.78 -14.66 5.19
N VAL A 22 -14.62 -15.13 4.73
CA VAL A 22 -13.34 -14.91 5.41
C VAL A 22 -12.57 -13.80 4.67
N ILE A 23 -12.13 -12.80 5.42
CA ILE A 23 -11.28 -11.69 4.95
C ILE A 23 -9.92 -11.85 5.63
N VAL A 24 -8.87 -12.07 4.85
CA VAL A 24 -7.50 -12.19 5.38
C VAL A 24 -6.78 -10.86 5.20
N GLY A 25 -6.56 -10.18 6.32
CA GLY A 25 -5.98 -8.84 6.40
C GLY A 25 -6.91 -7.86 7.12
N ALA A 26 -6.61 -7.56 8.40
CA ALA A 26 -7.39 -6.68 9.28
C ALA A 26 -6.97 -5.20 9.18
N ALA A 27 -6.56 -4.74 7.98
CA ALA A 27 -6.22 -3.34 7.72
C ALA A 27 -7.33 -2.65 6.90
N MET A 28 -7.01 -1.50 6.29
CA MET A 28 -8.00 -0.68 5.55
C MET A 28 -8.75 -1.47 4.48
N GLY A 29 -8.06 -2.28 3.67
CA GLY A 29 -8.70 -3.05 2.58
C GLY A 29 -9.76 -4.01 3.11
N GLY A 30 -9.41 -4.82 4.12
CA GLY A 30 -10.33 -5.77 4.76
C GLY A 30 -11.49 -5.08 5.48
N LEU A 31 -11.22 -4.00 6.19
CA LEU A 31 -12.26 -3.17 6.82
C LEU A 31 -13.29 -2.68 5.80
N ARG A 32 -12.81 -2.10 4.69
CA ARG A 32 -13.72 -1.55 3.65
C ARG A 32 -14.47 -2.63 2.90
N ALA A 33 -13.88 -3.83 2.74
CA ALA A 33 -14.57 -4.99 2.18
C ALA A 33 -15.71 -5.45 3.11
N ALA A 34 -15.45 -5.60 4.42
CA ALA A 34 -16.47 -5.96 5.41
C ALA A 34 -17.62 -4.94 5.46
N GLU A 35 -17.31 -3.64 5.54
CA GLU A 35 -18.29 -2.56 5.51
C GLU A 35 -19.12 -2.58 4.22
N SER A 36 -18.47 -2.82 3.07
CA SER A 36 -19.16 -2.85 1.77
C SER A 36 -20.09 -4.07 1.64
N LEU A 37 -19.68 -5.23 2.11
CA LEU A 37 -20.52 -6.44 2.18
C LEU A 37 -21.83 -6.15 2.95
N ARG A 38 -21.71 -5.55 4.15
CA ARG A 38 -22.88 -5.20 4.97
C ARG A 38 -23.79 -4.18 4.29
N ARG A 39 -23.21 -3.10 3.75
CA ARG A 39 -24.01 -2.07 3.02
C ARG A 39 -24.69 -2.59 1.77
N SER A 40 -24.13 -3.61 1.14
CA SER A 40 -24.71 -4.28 -0.03
C SER A 40 -25.69 -5.40 0.32
N GLY A 41 -26.07 -5.53 1.61
CA GLY A 41 -27.15 -6.40 2.07
C GLY A 41 -26.72 -7.81 2.49
N TYR A 42 -25.43 -8.13 2.49
CA TYR A 42 -25.01 -9.44 3.01
C TYR A 42 -25.17 -9.52 4.53
N THR A 43 -25.97 -10.48 5.00
CA THR A 43 -26.30 -10.71 6.42
C THR A 43 -25.64 -11.94 7.04
N GLY A 44 -24.94 -12.76 6.22
CA GLY A 44 -24.24 -13.95 6.71
C GLY A 44 -23.00 -13.62 7.55
N ALA A 45 -22.41 -14.63 8.16
CA ALA A 45 -21.21 -14.45 9.00
C ALA A 45 -20.04 -13.89 8.21
N ILE A 46 -19.31 -12.93 8.81
CA ILE A 46 -18.05 -12.38 8.31
C ILE A 46 -16.98 -12.56 9.39
N ARG A 47 -15.85 -13.11 9.01
CA ARG A 47 -14.67 -13.27 9.87
C ARG A 47 -13.48 -12.57 9.24
N VAL A 48 -12.78 -11.72 10.00
CA VAL A 48 -11.57 -11.04 9.57
C VAL A 48 -10.38 -11.59 10.35
N VAL A 49 -9.35 -12.05 9.64
CA VAL A 49 -8.11 -12.59 10.22
C VAL A 49 -6.99 -11.59 9.96
N GLY A 50 -6.23 -11.22 10.99
CA GLY A 50 -5.13 -10.27 10.88
C GLY A 50 -3.99 -10.57 11.85
N ASP A 51 -2.77 -10.41 11.39
CA ASP A 51 -1.54 -10.72 12.13
C ASP A 51 -1.16 -9.65 13.17
N GLU A 52 -1.67 -8.43 13.05
CA GLU A 52 -1.49 -7.39 14.06
C GLU A 52 -2.50 -7.53 15.21
N LEU A 53 -2.09 -7.18 16.42
CA LEU A 53 -2.97 -7.19 17.62
C LEU A 53 -3.96 -6.01 17.64
N HIS A 54 -3.79 -5.06 16.73
CA HIS A 54 -4.54 -3.83 16.69
C HIS A 54 -5.74 -3.91 15.75
N ALA A 55 -6.89 -3.36 16.18
CA ALA A 55 -8.02 -3.10 15.28
C ALA A 55 -7.60 -2.17 14.12
N PRO A 56 -8.33 -2.17 12.98
CA PRO A 56 -7.95 -1.38 11.80
C PRO A 56 -7.66 0.10 12.10
N TYR A 57 -6.56 0.61 11.60
CA TYR A 57 -6.09 1.98 11.82
C TYR A 57 -5.46 2.60 10.58
N ASN A 58 -5.31 3.93 10.58
CA ASN A 58 -4.73 4.72 9.49
C ASN A 58 -3.20 4.73 9.59
N ARG A 59 -2.50 4.17 8.58
CA ARG A 59 -1.03 4.04 8.58
C ARG A 59 -0.26 5.31 8.22
N PRO A 60 -0.71 6.20 7.29
CA PRO A 60 0.05 7.38 6.90
C PRO A 60 0.53 8.29 8.04
N PRO A 61 -0.20 8.47 9.16
CA PRO A 61 0.28 9.23 10.30
C PRO A 61 1.50 8.63 11.01
N LEU A 62 1.81 7.35 10.83
CA LEU A 62 2.90 6.64 11.52
C LEU A 62 4.29 7.20 11.22
N SER A 63 4.48 7.88 10.08
CA SER A 63 5.74 8.54 9.69
C SER A 63 5.77 10.04 10.00
N LYS A 64 4.70 10.62 10.55
CA LYS A 64 4.48 12.07 10.67
C LYS A 64 4.12 12.48 12.09
N GLU A 65 3.01 13.21 12.23
CA GLU A 65 2.60 13.85 13.47
C GLU A 65 2.43 12.84 14.61
N VAL A 66 1.96 11.63 14.31
CA VAL A 66 1.76 10.58 15.32
C VAL A 66 3.11 10.05 15.80
N LEU A 67 4.09 9.87 14.91
CA LEU A 67 5.45 9.48 15.30
C LEU A 67 6.16 10.60 16.09
N ALA A 68 5.82 11.87 15.84
CA ALA A 68 6.39 13.00 16.54
C ALA A 68 5.90 13.13 18.01
N THR A 69 4.85 12.40 18.41
CA THR A 69 4.26 12.39 19.75
C THR A 69 4.29 11.00 20.37
N ASP A 70 3.60 10.78 21.49
CA ASP A 70 3.38 9.44 22.03
C ASP A 70 2.39 8.70 21.14
N VAL A 71 2.87 7.70 20.41
CA VAL A 71 2.07 6.91 19.48
C VAL A 71 1.14 5.99 20.23
N THR A 72 -0.17 6.13 19.97
CA THR A 72 -1.20 5.24 20.53
C THR A 72 -2.16 4.78 19.45
N HIS A 73 -2.74 3.58 19.61
CA HIS A 73 -3.76 3.08 18.68
C HIS A 73 -4.94 4.06 18.54
N ALA A 74 -5.40 4.65 19.65
CA ALA A 74 -6.54 5.59 19.65
C ALA A 74 -6.33 6.82 18.76
N ALA A 75 -5.08 7.27 18.59
CA ALA A 75 -4.74 8.41 17.73
C ALA A 75 -4.88 8.12 16.23
N VAL A 76 -4.83 6.86 15.84
CA VAL A 76 -4.85 6.43 14.43
C VAL A 76 -6.02 5.52 14.09
N ALA A 77 -6.78 5.02 15.07
CA ALA A 77 -7.88 4.07 14.88
C ALA A 77 -8.93 4.60 13.89
N PHE A 78 -9.43 3.74 13.03
CA PHE A 78 -10.64 4.07 12.27
C PHE A 78 -11.86 4.07 13.19
N PRO A 79 -12.82 4.99 12.99
CA PRO A 79 -14.06 4.98 13.75
C PRO A 79 -14.79 3.64 13.61
N SER A 80 -15.21 3.08 14.74
CA SER A 80 -16.09 1.91 14.75
C SER A 80 -17.43 2.24 14.10
N ARG A 81 -17.96 1.34 13.28
CA ARG A 81 -19.25 1.49 12.61
C ARG A 81 -20.20 0.38 13.04
N ALA A 82 -21.45 0.78 13.29
CA ALA A 82 -22.48 -0.14 13.80
C ALA A 82 -22.77 -1.28 12.81
N GLU A 83 -22.67 -1.03 11.51
CA GLU A 83 -22.94 -2.04 10.47
C GLU A 83 -22.00 -3.24 10.46
N ILE A 84 -20.84 -3.13 11.10
CA ILE A 84 -19.86 -4.22 11.24
C ILE A 84 -19.66 -4.66 12.69
N GLY A 85 -20.58 -4.31 13.60
CA GLY A 85 -20.50 -4.66 14.99
C GLY A 85 -20.62 -6.17 15.27
N ASP A 86 -21.15 -6.92 14.34
CA ASP A 86 -21.28 -8.38 14.37
C ASP A 86 -20.16 -9.13 13.64
N VAL A 87 -19.19 -8.43 13.08
CA VAL A 87 -18.02 -9.04 12.42
C VAL A 87 -17.07 -9.61 13.46
N GLU A 88 -16.67 -10.86 13.26
CA GLU A 88 -15.67 -11.51 14.11
C GLU A 88 -14.26 -11.10 13.68
N TRP A 89 -13.50 -10.46 14.59
CA TRP A 89 -12.13 -10.04 14.37
C TRP A 89 -11.16 -10.95 15.09
N MET A 90 -10.39 -11.76 14.34
CA MET A 90 -9.30 -12.60 14.86
C MET A 90 -7.99 -11.83 14.67
N LEU A 91 -7.62 -11.04 15.65
CA LEU A 91 -6.41 -10.21 15.64
C LEU A 91 -5.24 -10.96 16.29
N GLY A 92 -4.00 -10.72 15.83
CA GLY A 92 -2.81 -11.44 16.24
C GLY A 92 -2.73 -12.87 15.68
N VAL A 93 -3.48 -13.15 14.61
CA VAL A 93 -3.54 -14.48 13.96
C VAL A 93 -3.15 -14.33 12.49
N ARG A 94 -2.16 -15.09 12.05
CA ARG A 94 -1.65 -15.06 10.68
C ARG A 94 -2.18 -16.22 9.86
N ALA A 95 -2.63 -15.95 8.64
CA ALA A 95 -2.87 -17.00 7.65
C ALA A 95 -1.55 -17.63 7.20
N SER A 96 -1.46 -18.94 7.22
CA SER A 96 -0.26 -19.72 6.85
C SER A 96 -0.43 -20.53 5.57
N ALA A 97 -1.66 -20.95 5.24
CA ALA A 97 -1.98 -21.63 3.99
C ALA A 97 -3.47 -21.52 3.66
N VAL A 98 -3.82 -21.70 2.40
CA VAL A 98 -5.20 -21.80 1.94
C VAL A 98 -5.33 -22.91 0.90
N ASP A 99 -6.42 -23.67 0.98
CA ASP A 99 -6.86 -24.61 -0.04
C ASP A 99 -8.14 -24.06 -0.68
N LEU A 100 -8.04 -23.65 -1.96
CA LEU A 100 -9.18 -23.07 -2.69
C LEU A 100 -10.20 -24.14 -3.09
N GLU A 101 -9.78 -25.39 -3.30
CA GLU A 101 -10.68 -26.47 -3.68
C GLU A 101 -11.45 -26.99 -2.46
N ALA A 102 -10.76 -27.25 -1.34
CA ALA A 102 -11.37 -27.66 -0.08
C ALA A 102 -12.06 -26.50 0.66
N ARG A 103 -11.86 -25.25 0.22
CA ARG A 103 -12.36 -24.02 0.87
C ARG A 103 -11.98 -23.94 2.34
N THR A 104 -10.70 -24.11 2.63
CA THR A 104 -10.17 -24.04 3.99
C THR A 104 -9.01 -23.06 4.08
N LEU A 105 -8.94 -22.34 5.20
CA LEU A 105 -7.84 -21.48 5.60
C LEU A 105 -7.16 -22.08 6.82
N THR A 106 -5.84 -22.21 6.78
CA THR A 106 -5.01 -22.61 7.92
C THR A 106 -4.31 -21.38 8.50
N THR A 107 -4.32 -21.25 9.82
CA THR A 107 -3.65 -20.18 10.55
C THR A 107 -2.33 -20.69 11.15
N ASP A 108 -1.46 -19.78 11.59
CA ASP A 108 -0.12 -20.10 12.13
C ASP A 108 -0.15 -20.87 13.45
N ASP A 109 -1.27 -20.82 14.19
CA ASP A 109 -1.54 -21.68 15.37
C ASP A 109 -2.07 -23.07 14.99
N GLY A 110 -2.16 -23.39 13.70
CA GLY A 110 -2.59 -24.69 13.16
C GLY A 110 -4.10 -24.89 13.10
N GLN A 111 -4.91 -23.88 13.41
CA GLN A 111 -6.36 -24.01 13.24
C GLN A 111 -6.73 -24.02 11.74
N VAL A 112 -7.72 -24.85 11.39
CA VAL A 112 -8.27 -24.93 10.03
C VAL A 112 -9.72 -24.51 10.09
N GLN A 113 -10.09 -23.54 9.25
CA GLN A 113 -11.44 -23.00 9.18
C GLN A 113 -11.98 -23.01 7.75
N SER A 114 -13.23 -23.43 7.59
CA SER A 114 -13.92 -23.38 6.28
C SER A 114 -14.38 -21.96 5.97
N TRP A 115 -14.45 -21.64 4.68
CA TRP A 115 -14.98 -20.36 4.21
C TRP A 115 -16.00 -20.57 3.07
N ARG A 116 -16.97 -19.66 2.98
CA ARG A 116 -17.95 -19.56 1.86
C ARG A 116 -17.39 -18.76 0.70
N ALA A 117 -16.71 -17.67 0.99
CA ALA A 117 -15.97 -16.84 0.04
C ALA A 117 -14.75 -16.23 0.75
N LEU A 118 -13.75 -15.87 -0.03
CA LEU A 118 -12.45 -15.39 0.49
C LEU A 118 -12.13 -13.99 -0.06
N VAL A 119 -11.69 -13.09 0.81
CA VAL A 119 -11.12 -11.80 0.42
C VAL A 119 -9.67 -11.73 0.87
N ILE A 120 -8.76 -11.61 -0.07
CA ILE A 120 -7.31 -11.52 0.12
C ILE A 120 -6.94 -10.04 0.28
N ALA A 121 -6.59 -9.61 1.50
CA ALA A 121 -6.34 -8.22 1.88
C ALA A 121 -5.05 -8.06 2.71
N THR A 122 -4.10 -8.98 2.57
CA THR A 122 -2.91 -9.11 3.44
C THR A 122 -1.89 -8.00 3.29
N GLY A 123 -1.98 -7.20 2.24
CA GLY A 123 -1.15 -6.01 2.06
C GLY A 123 0.35 -6.33 1.92
N LEU A 124 1.17 -5.44 2.45
CA LEU A 124 2.61 -5.44 2.28
C LEU A 124 3.31 -5.49 3.63
N ARG A 125 4.54 -6.05 3.65
CA ARG A 125 5.53 -5.88 4.73
C ARG A 125 6.69 -5.02 4.26
N ALA A 126 7.35 -4.33 5.18
CA ALA A 126 8.57 -3.59 4.88
C ALA A 126 9.72 -4.55 4.56
N ARG A 127 10.48 -4.23 3.51
CA ARG A 127 11.71 -4.95 3.18
C ARG A 127 12.82 -4.54 4.12
N ARG A 128 13.64 -5.50 4.55
CA ARG A 128 14.82 -5.29 5.37
C ARG A 128 16.09 -5.57 4.59
N LEU A 129 17.18 -4.92 5.01
CA LEU A 129 18.52 -5.27 4.55
C LEU A 129 18.91 -6.64 5.11
N ASP A 130 19.58 -7.45 4.27
CA ASP A 130 20.05 -8.80 4.62
C ASP A 130 21.32 -8.73 5.49
N PHE A 131 21.18 -8.19 6.71
CA PHE A 131 22.20 -8.17 7.73
C PHE A 131 21.68 -8.78 9.03
N ALA A 132 22.57 -9.25 9.89
CA ALA A 132 22.20 -9.79 11.19
C ALA A 132 21.32 -8.80 11.99
N PRO A 133 20.30 -9.29 12.70
CA PRO A 133 19.50 -8.45 13.57
C PRO A 133 20.35 -7.82 14.67
N ILE A 134 20.22 -6.52 14.88
CA ILE A 134 20.86 -5.77 15.96
C ILE A 134 19.91 -4.68 16.42
N ALA A 135 19.92 -4.29 17.70
CA ALA A 135 19.12 -3.20 18.23
C ALA A 135 19.47 -1.88 17.51
N GLY A 136 18.50 -0.98 17.37
CA GLY A 136 18.66 0.26 16.62
C GLY A 136 18.35 0.16 15.12
N ARG A 137 17.99 -1.03 14.60
CA ARG A 137 17.52 -1.20 13.22
C ARG A 137 15.99 -1.27 13.15
N HIS A 138 15.39 -0.35 12.45
CA HIS A 138 13.93 -0.19 12.35
C HIS A 138 13.41 -0.19 10.92
N VAL A 139 12.20 -0.62 10.77
CA VAL A 139 11.30 -0.34 9.65
C VAL A 139 10.06 0.36 10.19
N VAL A 140 9.25 0.96 9.32
CA VAL A 140 7.94 1.51 9.72
C VAL A 140 6.88 1.01 8.76
N ARG A 141 6.07 0.08 9.21
CA ARG A 141 4.87 -0.40 8.53
C ARG A 141 3.67 -0.53 9.48
N SER A 142 3.91 -1.01 10.70
CA SER A 142 2.91 -1.21 11.75
C SER A 142 2.96 -0.13 12.82
N LEU A 143 1.93 -0.10 13.67
CA LEU A 143 1.90 0.75 14.85
C LEU A 143 3.05 0.40 15.81
N ASP A 144 3.30 -0.89 16.01
CA ASP A 144 4.38 -1.36 16.89
C ASP A 144 5.77 -0.96 16.36
N ASP A 145 5.98 -0.99 15.04
CA ASP A 145 7.21 -0.46 14.43
C ASP A 145 7.39 1.03 14.76
N ALA A 146 6.33 1.84 14.62
CA ALA A 146 6.38 3.25 14.89
C ALA A 146 6.63 3.55 16.38
N MET A 147 6.04 2.76 17.29
CA MET A 147 6.27 2.88 18.73
C MET A 147 7.72 2.52 19.09
N ALA A 148 8.25 1.43 18.54
CA ALA A 148 9.63 1.01 18.75
C ALA A 148 10.63 2.07 18.24
N LEU A 149 10.42 2.57 17.02
CA LEU A 149 11.25 3.63 16.47
C LEU A 149 11.17 4.92 17.30
N ARG A 150 9.96 5.33 17.71
CA ARG A 150 9.76 6.56 18.49
C ARG A 150 10.56 6.56 19.79
N ALA A 151 10.69 5.43 20.45
CA ALA A 151 11.43 5.30 21.69
C ALA A 151 12.93 5.61 21.55
N GLU A 152 13.49 5.45 20.35
CA GLU A 152 14.90 5.66 20.05
C GLU A 152 15.20 7.02 19.39
N LEU A 153 14.18 7.72 18.86
CA LEU A 153 14.33 9.07 18.31
C LEU A 153 14.41 10.12 19.43
N THR A 154 15.62 10.33 19.94
CA THR A 154 15.90 11.31 20.98
C THR A 154 16.71 12.48 20.43
N ASP A 155 16.68 13.64 21.12
CA ASP A 155 17.47 14.81 20.75
C ASP A 155 18.95 14.49 20.65
N GLY A 156 19.58 14.86 19.55
CA GLY A 156 20.98 14.58 19.24
C GLY A 156 21.29 13.17 18.71
N ALA A 157 20.31 12.25 18.64
CA ALA A 157 20.53 10.92 18.06
C ALA A 157 20.92 11.02 16.57
N ARG A 158 21.89 10.18 16.15
CA ARG A 158 22.36 10.08 14.77
C ARG A 158 21.53 9.04 14.04
N VAL A 159 20.71 9.47 13.10
CA VAL A 159 19.76 8.61 12.37
C VAL A 159 20.22 8.46 10.93
N VAL A 160 20.45 7.22 10.50
CA VAL A 160 20.70 6.89 9.09
C VAL A 160 19.42 6.29 8.49
N VAL A 161 18.84 6.97 7.51
CA VAL A 161 17.69 6.48 6.73
C VAL A 161 18.18 5.85 5.44
N VAL A 162 17.97 4.55 5.29
CA VAL A 162 18.33 3.82 4.07
C VAL A 162 17.13 3.78 3.14
N GLY A 163 17.27 4.47 2.01
CA GLY A 163 16.20 4.65 1.03
C GLY A 163 15.60 6.05 1.06
N SER A 164 15.37 6.61 -0.13
CA SER A 164 14.93 7.99 -0.35
C SER A 164 13.57 8.08 -1.07
N GLY A 165 12.68 7.10 -0.84
CA GLY A 165 11.27 7.17 -1.24
C GLY A 165 10.47 8.15 -0.38
N PHE A 166 9.17 8.28 -0.64
CA PHE A 166 8.30 9.17 0.15
C PHE A 166 8.40 8.89 1.65
N LEU A 167 8.29 7.62 2.06
CA LEU A 167 8.35 7.22 3.47
C LEU A 167 9.70 7.57 4.11
N GLY A 168 10.82 7.28 3.44
CA GLY A 168 12.16 7.61 3.94
C GLY A 168 12.35 9.12 4.15
N CYS A 169 11.86 9.95 3.21
CA CYS A 169 11.92 11.40 3.34
C CYS A 169 10.98 11.94 4.45
N GLU A 170 9.80 11.33 4.65
CA GLU A 170 8.90 11.68 5.74
C GLU A 170 9.49 11.34 7.12
N LEU A 171 10.08 10.14 7.26
CA LEU A 171 10.75 9.71 8.49
C LEU A 171 11.96 10.59 8.79
N SER A 172 12.74 10.98 7.76
CA SER A 172 13.84 11.93 7.88
C SER A 172 13.36 13.28 8.40
N ALA A 173 12.26 13.81 7.86
CA ALA A 173 11.69 15.08 8.29
C ALA A 173 11.18 15.01 9.74
N THR A 174 10.56 13.90 10.14
CA THR A 174 10.07 13.71 11.51
C THR A 174 11.21 13.57 12.50
N ALA A 175 12.21 12.74 12.20
CA ALA A 175 13.39 12.56 13.05
C ALA A 175 14.17 13.89 13.22
N SER A 176 14.36 14.65 12.14
CA SER A 176 15.00 15.98 12.21
C SER A 176 14.21 16.96 13.10
N LYS A 177 12.88 16.98 13.03
CA LYS A 177 12.01 17.80 13.90
C LYS A 177 12.09 17.39 15.38
N LEU A 178 12.47 16.15 15.67
CA LEU A 178 12.71 15.63 17.02
C LEU A 178 14.13 15.93 17.54
N GLY A 179 14.95 16.67 16.78
CA GLY A 179 16.31 17.06 17.14
C GLY A 179 17.39 16.05 16.73
N CYS A 180 17.05 15.01 15.96
CA CYS A 180 18.01 14.05 15.47
C CYS A 180 18.90 14.64 14.35
N SER A 181 20.14 14.20 14.26
CA SER A 181 21.00 14.41 13.08
C SER A 181 20.69 13.34 12.04
N VAL A 182 20.19 13.73 10.85
CA VAL A 182 19.65 12.79 9.87
C VAL A 182 20.49 12.73 8.60
N THR A 183 20.85 11.51 8.22
CA THR A 183 21.53 11.20 6.96
C THR A 183 20.69 10.21 6.14
N ILE A 184 20.39 10.54 4.88
CA ILE A 184 19.78 9.62 3.92
C ILE A 184 20.85 8.95 3.07
N VAL A 185 20.82 7.62 2.98
CA VAL A 185 21.66 6.82 2.08
C VAL A 185 20.78 6.20 0.98
N THR A 186 21.14 6.41 -0.28
CA THR A 186 20.32 5.95 -1.41
C THR A 186 21.15 5.61 -2.65
N PRO A 187 20.85 4.49 -3.37
CA PRO A 187 21.44 4.22 -4.68
C PRO A 187 20.94 5.18 -5.77
N SER A 188 19.83 5.86 -5.55
CA SER A 188 19.26 6.82 -6.47
C SER A 188 20.05 8.13 -6.50
N VAL A 189 20.08 8.82 -7.66
CA VAL A 189 20.76 10.11 -7.81
C VAL A 189 20.05 11.27 -7.10
N ALA A 190 18.75 11.11 -6.81
CA ALA A 190 17.95 12.07 -6.06
C ALA A 190 16.78 11.36 -5.35
N PRO A 191 16.25 11.96 -4.25
CA PRO A 191 15.07 11.43 -3.56
C PRO A 191 13.84 11.39 -4.47
N MET A 192 13.02 10.33 -4.31
CA MET A 192 11.74 10.16 -5.01
C MET A 192 11.84 10.26 -6.56
N ILE A 193 13.03 10.03 -7.15
CA ILE A 193 13.24 10.23 -8.60
C ILE A 193 12.33 9.35 -9.46
N ARG A 194 12.05 8.10 -9.04
CA ARG A 194 11.21 7.19 -9.81
C ARG A 194 9.79 7.72 -10.03
N PRO A 195 9.06 8.18 -8.98
CA PRO A 195 7.71 8.70 -9.18
C PRO A 195 7.67 10.17 -9.66
N LEU A 196 8.69 10.99 -9.35
CA LEU A 196 8.63 12.43 -9.60
C LEU A 196 9.36 12.90 -10.86
N GLY A 197 10.28 12.07 -11.39
CA GLY A 197 11.18 12.46 -12.45
C GLY A 197 12.36 13.31 -11.96
N SER A 198 13.38 13.48 -12.82
CA SER A 198 14.68 14.05 -12.43
C SER A 198 14.61 15.53 -12.04
N VAL A 199 13.77 16.30 -12.70
CA VAL A 199 13.66 17.76 -12.46
C VAL A 199 13.09 18.04 -11.08
N VAL A 200 11.95 17.44 -10.77
CA VAL A 200 11.29 17.60 -9.45
C VAL A 200 12.14 16.99 -8.35
N ALA A 201 12.71 15.80 -8.58
CA ALA A 201 13.53 15.11 -7.60
C ALA A 201 14.80 15.90 -7.18
N ARG A 202 15.46 16.59 -8.12
CA ARG A 202 16.60 17.47 -7.81
C ARG A 202 16.18 18.66 -6.92
N GLU A 203 15.02 19.24 -7.17
CA GLU A 203 14.50 20.31 -6.32
C GLU A 203 14.13 19.79 -4.93
N MET A 204 13.53 18.62 -4.83
CA MET A 204 13.25 17.98 -3.53
C MET A 204 14.53 17.72 -2.74
N ARG A 205 15.60 17.26 -3.40
CA ARG A 205 16.92 17.11 -2.78
C ARG A 205 17.45 18.46 -2.23
N ARG A 206 17.36 19.54 -3.03
CA ARG A 206 17.79 20.87 -2.61
C ARG A 206 17.02 21.34 -1.37
N ARG A 207 15.70 21.11 -1.33
CA ARG A 207 14.84 21.48 -0.18
C ARG A 207 15.19 20.67 1.08
N LEU A 208 15.34 19.35 0.95
CA LEU A 208 15.71 18.49 2.09
C LEU A 208 17.10 18.87 2.66
N ASN A 209 18.08 19.17 1.78
CA ASN A 209 19.39 19.64 2.22
C ASN A 209 19.31 21.01 2.94
N ALA A 210 18.42 21.91 2.50
CA ALA A 210 18.20 23.21 3.15
C ALA A 210 17.62 23.07 4.56
N GLU A 211 16.90 21.97 4.84
CA GLU A 211 16.41 21.60 6.19
C GLU A 211 17.45 20.83 7.03
N GLY A 212 18.68 20.71 6.55
CA GLY A 212 19.79 20.07 7.28
C GLY A 212 19.91 18.56 7.10
N VAL A 213 19.10 17.94 6.23
CA VAL A 213 19.23 16.50 5.94
C VAL A 213 20.41 16.28 5.01
N GLU A 214 21.39 15.48 5.42
CA GLU A 214 22.49 15.07 4.56
C GLU A 214 22.06 13.91 3.65
N ILE A 215 22.45 13.93 2.36
CA ILE A 215 22.02 12.90 1.40
C ILE A 215 23.20 12.32 0.64
N PHE A 216 23.55 11.08 0.91
CA PHE A 216 24.53 10.28 0.16
C PHE A 216 23.80 9.51 -0.97
N SER A 217 23.99 10.01 -2.18
CA SER A 217 23.37 9.47 -3.41
C SER A 217 24.34 8.60 -4.18
N GLY A 218 23.82 7.62 -4.94
CA GLY A 218 24.60 6.71 -5.77
C GLY A 218 25.36 5.65 -4.98
N VAL A 219 25.01 5.45 -3.70
CA VAL A 219 25.66 4.48 -2.80
C VAL A 219 24.62 3.62 -2.08
N THR A 220 25.05 2.43 -1.68
CA THR A 220 24.25 1.49 -0.87
C THR A 220 24.94 1.25 0.48
N VAL A 221 24.21 0.68 1.42
CA VAL A 221 24.78 0.18 2.67
C VAL A 221 25.43 -1.18 2.42
N SER A 222 26.67 -1.37 2.82
CA SER A 222 27.45 -2.61 2.75
C SER A 222 27.52 -3.35 4.08
N ALA A 223 27.43 -2.63 5.21
CA ALA A 223 27.35 -3.22 6.55
C ALA A 223 26.62 -2.29 7.54
N VAL A 224 26.07 -2.87 8.58
CA VAL A 224 25.61 -2.19 9.80
C VAL A 224 26.40 -2.78 10.94
N ASN A 225 27.21 -1.95 11.61
CA ASN A 225 28.17 -2.36 12.62
C ASN A 225 27.71 -2.00 14.03
N GLY A 226 28.12 -2.81 15.00
CA GLY A 226 27.90 -2.67 16.43
C GLY A 226 27.91 -4.03 17.11
N GLU A 227 28.10 -4.09 18.42
CA GLU A 227 28.10 -5.35 19.18
C GLU A 227 26.68 -5.72 19.64
N THR A 228 26.01 -4.83 20.33
CA THR A 228 24.65 -5.03 20.88
C THR A 228 23.62 -4.13 20.24
N SER A 229 24.03 -2.94 19.79
CA SER A 229 23.22 -1.95 19.11
C SER A 229 24.02 -1.33 17.96
N VAL A 230 23.32 -0.66 17.05
CA VAL A 230 23.94 0.07 15.94
C VAL A 230 24.93 1.11 16.48
N GLU A 231 26.13 1.16 15.89
CA GLU A 231 27.19 2.14 16.17
C GLU A 231 27.59 2.88 14.89
N SER A 232 27.55 2.21 13.74
CA SER A 232 27.85 2.81 12.45
C SER A 232 27.28 2.05 11.28
N VAL A 233 27.23 2.72 10.13
CA VAL A 233 26.85 2.16 8.83
C VAL A 233 28.02 2.31 7.86
N GLU A 234 28.43 1.24 7.19
CA GLU A 234 29.41 1.26 6.12
C GLU A 234 28.72 1.35 4.76
N LEU A 235 29.22 2.20 3.89
CA LEU A 235 28.72 2.42 2.54
C LEU A 235 29.55 1.66 1.49
N SER A 236 28.94 1.40 0.34
CA SER A 236 29.56 0.68 -0.78
C SER A 236 30.80 1.37 -1.37
N ASP A 237 31.05 2.63 -1.06
CA ASP A 237 32.25 3.38 -1.45
C ASP A 237 33.31 3.46 -0.35
N GLY A 238 33.13 2.71 0.74
CA GLY A 238 34.08 2.60 1.86
C GLY A 238 33.94 3.69 2.94
N ARG A 239 33.01 4.63 2.81
CA ARG A 239 32.72 5.59 3.89
C ARG A 239 32.02 4.89 5.04
N VAL A 240 32.33 5.34 6.26
CA VAL A 240 31.67 4.90 7.50
C VAL A 240 30.94 6.10 8.11
N ILE A 241 29.67 5.92 8.44
CA ILE A 241 28.83 6.93 9.06
C ILE A 241 28.47 6.45 10.47
N GLU A 242 28.76 7.23 11.48
CA GLU A 242 28.30 6.94 12.84
C GLU A 242 26.78 7.03 12.92
N ALA A 243 26.14 6.06 13.57
CA ALA A 243 24.72 5.97 13.69
C ALA A 243 24.31 5.33 15.02
N ASP A 244 23.28 5.87 15.64
CA ASP A 244 22.61 5.30 16.80
C ASP A 244 21.34 4.54 16.37
N VAL A 245 20.72 5.00 15.27
CA VAL A 245 19.48 4.42 14.71
C VAL A 245 19.60 4.29 13.20
N VAL A 246 19.19 3.13 12.65
CA VAL A 246 19.05 2.89 11.21
C VAL A 246 17.58 2.64 10.88
N ILE A 247 17.03 3.42 9.96
CA ILE A 247 15.66 3.26 9.46
C ILE A 247 15.70 2.72 8.03
N GLU A 248 15.21 1.51 7.83
CA GLU A 248 15.19 0.83 6.54
C GLU A 248 13.90 1.14 5.78
N SER A 249 13.97 1.96 4.74
CA SER A 249 12.85 2.37 3.86
C SER A 249 13.15 2.02 2.40
N ILE A 250 13.48 0.73 2.17
CA ILE A 250 13.99 0.19 0.89
C ILE A 250 12.92 -0.50 0.04
N GLY A 251 11.66 -0.24 0.32
CA GLY A 251 10.52 -0.82 -0.37
C GLY A 251 9.79 -1.87 0.46
N SER A 252 8.93 -2.62 -0.21
CA SER A 252 7.99 -3.56 0.41
C SER A 252 7.88 -4.84 -0.40
N ASP A 253 7.48 -5.93 0.28
CA ASP A 253 7.12 -7.20 -0.33
C ASP A 253 5.65 -7.50 -0.06
N CYS A 254 4.98 -8.17 -1.02
CA CYS A 254 3.61 -8.61 -0.86
C CYS A 254 3.52 -9.78 0.13
N ASN A 255 2.51 -9.76 1.02
CA ASN A 255 2.25 -10.87 1.95
C ASN A 255 1.36 -11.92 1.27
N ILE A 256 1.96 -12.74 0.39
CA ILE A 256 1.25 -13.68 -0.49
C ILE A 256 1.76 -15.13 -0.39
N GLU A 257 2.75 -15.43 0.45
CA GLU A 257 3.37 -16.75 0.56
C GLU A 257 2.35 -17.83 0.95
N TRP A 258 1.37 -17.49 1.78
CA TRP A 258 0.29 -18.38 2.20
C TRP A 258 -0.66 -18.82 1.06
N LEU A 259 -0.52 -18.19 -0.12
CA LEU A 259 -1.26 -18.50 -1.35
C LEU A 259 -0.48 -19.45 -2.28
N GLU A 260 0.72 -19.88 -1.91
CA GLU A 260 1.50 -20.78 -2.74
C GLU A 260 0.75 -22.08 -3.03
N GLY A 261 0.82 -22.56 -4.28
CA GLY A 261 0.15 -23.79 -4.71
C GLY A 261 -1.33 -23.61 -5.07
N THR A 262 -1.94 -22.42 -4.91
CA THR A 262 -3.36 -22.17 -5.21
C THR A 262 -3.68 -22.06 -6.70
N GLY A 263 -2.67 -21.87 -7.56
CA GLY A 263 -2.85 -21.62 -8.99
C GLY A 263 -3.27 -20.19 -9.33
N LEU A 264 -3.29 -19.27 -8.37
CA LEU A 264 -3.49 -17.84 -8.61
C LEU A 264 -2.26 -17.23 -9.32
N ASP A 265 -2.50 -16.22 -10.17
CA ASP A 265 -1.41 -15.43 -10.77
C ASP A 265 -0.83 -14.46 -9.74
N MET A 266 0.38 -14.76 -9.28
CA MET A 266 1.11 -14.03 -8.23
C MET A 266 2.41 -13.38 -8.72
N GLY A 267 2.54 -13.02 -10.00
CA GLY A 267 3.76 -12.48 -10.58
C GLY A 267 4.24 -11.16 -9.96
N ASP A 268 3.33 -10.27 -9.57
CA ASP A 268 3.58 -9.04 -8.80
C ASP A 268 2.32 -8.73 -7.97
N GLY A 269 2.26 -9.22 -6.74
CA GLY A 269 1.01 -9.31 -5.98
C GLY A 269 0.08 -10.37 -6.58
N VAL A 270 -1.22 -10.25 -6.40
CA VAL A 270 -2.22 -11.19 -6.92
C VAL A 270 -3.01 -10.52 -8.04
N LEU A 271 -3.09 -11.16 -9.21
CA LEU A 271 -3.89 -10.66 -10.32
C LEU A 271 -5.38 -10.66 -9.98
N ALA A 272 -6.02 -9.54 -10.21
CA ALA A 272 -7.46 -9.39 -10.13
C ALA A 272 -8.01 -8.83 -11.44
N ASP A 273 -9.26 -9.17 -11.75
CA ASP A 273 -9.99 -8.51 -12.82
C ASP A 273 -10.54 -7.14 -12.37
N ASN A 274 -11.27 -6.46 -13.25
CA ASN A 274 -11.86 -5.15 -12.95
C ASN A 274 -13.01 -5.21 -11.92
N ALA A 275 -13.50 -6.40 -11.58
CA ALA A 275 -14.45 -6.64 -10.49
C ALA A 275 -13.77 -7.01 -9.15
N MET A 276 -12.43 -7.02 -9.11
CA MET A 276 -11.60 -7.46 -7.99
C MET A 276 -11.65 -8.96 -7.70
N ARG A 277 -12.12 -9.80 -8.64
CA ARG A 277 -12.04 -11.25 -8.52
C ARG A 277 -10.60 -11.70 -8.76
N ALA A 278 -10.09 -12.62 -7.95
CA ALA A 278 -8.79 -13.24 -8.15
C ALA A 278 -8.74 -14.01 -9.47
N VAL A 279 -7.61 -13.91 -10.18
CA VAL A 279 -7.42 -14.55 -11.49
C VAL A 279 -6.34 -15.60 -11.38
N THR A 280 -6.59 -16.78 -11.95
CA THR A 280 -5.63 -17.89 -11.99
C THR A 280 -4.57 -17.67 -13.08
N THR A 281 -3.48 -18.44 -13.03
CA THR A 281 -2.45 -18.47 -14.09
C THR A 281 -2.97 -18.90 -15.46
N GLU A 282 -4.15 -19.52 -15.50
CA GLU A 282 -4.88 -19.89 -16.73
C GLU A 282 -5.78 -18.76 -17.24
N GLY A 283 -5.84 -17.62 -16.54
CA GLY A 283 -6.68 -16.47 -16.90
C GLY A 283 -8.14 -16.58 -16.48
N VAL A 284 -8.48 -17.48 -15.55
CA VAL A 284 -9.84 -17.68 -15.05
C VAL A 284 -10.08 -16.82 -13.81
N ALA A 285 -11.10 -15.95 -13.83
CA ALA A 285 -11.54 -15.20 -12.67
C ALA A 285 -12.42 -16.07 -11.76
N LEU A 286 -12.16 -16.06 -10.45
CA LEU A 286 -12.88 -16.84 -9.44
C LEU A 286 -13.99 -15.99 -8.81
N ASP A 287 -15.26 -16.45 -8.90
CA ASP A 287 -16.41 -15.67 -8.43
C ASP A 287 -16.51 -15.54 -6.90
N ASP A 288 -15.78 -16.37 -6.16
CA ASP A 288 -15.81 -16.46 -4.70
C ASP A 288 -14.48 -16.11 -4.01
N VAL A 289 -13.47 -15.66 -4.78
CA VAL A 289 -12.17 -15.22 -4.27
C VAL A 289 -11.85 -13.82 -4.79
N TYR A 290 -11.59 -12.88 -3.90
CA TYR A 290 -11.37 -11.46 -4.21
C TYR A 290 -10.03 -10.98 -3.69
N VAL A 291 -9.45 -9.98 -4.36
CA VAL A 291 -8.16 -9.38 -3.99
C VAL A 291 -8.33 -7.88 -3.81
N VAL A 292 -7.85 -7.32 -2.70
CA VAL A 292 -8.00 -5.89 -2.40
C VAL A 292 -6.73 -5.28 -1.81
N GLY A 293 -6.57 -3.99 -1.96
CA GLY A 293 -5.47 -3.22 -1.39
C GLY A 293 -4.19 -3.30 -2.19
N ASP A 294 -3.07 -3.08 -1.50
CA ASP A 294 -1.75 -2.91 -2.11
C ASP A 294 -1.21 -4.16 -2.81
N ILE A 295 -1.77 -5.33 -2.51
CA ILE A 295 -1.41 -6.60 -3.17
C ILE A 295 -2.20 -6.86 -4.46
N ALA A 296 -3.29 -6.11 -4.69
CA ALA A 296 -4.12 -6.30 -5.88
C ALA A 296 -3.44 -5.70 -7.11
N ARG A 297 -3.17 -6.54 -8.11
CA ARG A 297 -2.71 -6.15 -9.43
C ARG A 297 -3.89 -6.22 -10.39
N PHE A 298 -4.41 -5.09 -10.81
CA PHE A 298 -5.65 -5.02 -11.58
C PHE A 298 -5.57 -3.99 -12.72
N PRO A 299 -6.36 -4.16 -13.82
CA PRO A 299 -6.45 -3.18 -14.88
C PRO A 299 -7.23 -1.96 -14.41
N ASN A 300 -6.74 -0.77 -14.74
CA ASN A 300 -7.46 0.47 -14.48
C ASN A 300 -7.77 1.17 -15.81
N PRO A 301 -8.99 1.06 -16.33
CA PRO A 301 -9.37 1.57 -17.65
C PRO A 301 -9.28 3.09 -17.79
N MET A 302 -9.08 3.81 -16.68
CA MET A 302 -8.73 5.24 -16.73
C MET A 302 -7.40 5.48 -17.45
N PHE A 303 -6.48 4.51 -17.45
CA PHE A 303 -5.15 4.65 -18.04
C PHE A 303 -4.91 3.68 -19.19
N ASP A 304 -5.14 2.40 -18.98
CA ASP A 304 -5.06 1.30 -19.94
C ASP A 304 -5.53 -0.03 -19.32
N ASP A 305 -5.45 -1.12 -20.11
CA ASP A 305 -5.84 -2.46 -19.68
C ASP A 305 -4.69 -3.27 -19.04
N VAL A 306 -3.52 -2.66 -18.83
CA VAL A 306 -2.39 -3.35 -18.22
C VAL A 306 -2.57 -3.45 -16.70
N PRO A 307 -2.66 -4.65 -16.11
CA PRO A 307 -2.80 -4.80 -14.67
C PRO A 307 -1.56 -4.29 -13.92
N ARG A 308 -1.76 -3.44 -12.90
CA ARG A 308 -0.71 -2.88 -12.04
C ARG A 308 -1.12 -2.89 -10.60
N ARG A 309 -0.16 -3.04 -9.71
CA ARG A 309 -0.32 -2.70 -8.29
C ARG A 309 -0.16 -1.18 -8.14
N ILE A 310 -1.03 -0.59 -7.34
CA ILE A 310 -1.02 0.84 -7.06
C ILE A 310 -1.03 1.01 -5.54
N GLU A 311 0.11 1.36 -4.97
CA GLU A 311 0.31 1.51 -3.53
C GLU A 311 -0.08 2.92 -3.05
N HIS A 312 -1.29 3.37 -3.40
CA HIS A 312 -1.81 4.67 -2.99
C HIS A 312 -2.91 4.52 -1.93
N TRP A 313 -2.98 5.48 -1.01
CA TRP A 313 -3.84 5.41 0.18
C TRP A 313 -5.33 5.14 -0.10
N ASN A 314 -5.88 5.67 -1.20
CA ASN A 314 -7.29 5.44 -1.52
C ASN A 314 -7.56 4.06 -2.12
N ILE A 315 -6.58 3.40 -2.72
CA ILE A 315 -6.75 2.13 -3.43
C ILE A 315 -7.28 1.01 -2.53
N PRO A 316 -6.77 0.77 -1.31
CA PRO A 316 -7.38 -0.20 -0.40
C PRO A 316 -8.85 0.09 -0.08
N THR A 317 -9.22 1.36 0.01
CA THR A 317 -10.62 1.76 0.23
C THR A 317 -11.50 1.46 -0.98
N ASP A 318 -11.05 1.83 -2.17
CA ASP A 318 -11.84 1.72 -3.40
C ASP A 318 -11.96 0.26 -3.85
N THR A 319 -10.86 -0.50 -3.82
CA THR A 319 -10.86 -1.94 -4.13
C THR A 319 -11.66 -2.74 -3.10
N GLY A 320 -11.56 -2.42 -1.80
CA GLY A 320 -12.36 -3.06 -0.76
C GLY A 320 -13.86 -2.83 -0.94
N LYS A 321 -14.26 -1.60 -1.27
CA LYS A 321 -15.66 -1.28 -1.59
C LYS A 321 -16.14 -2.03 -2.82
N ARG A 322 -15.34 -2.08 -3.87
CA ARG A 322 -15.66 -2.79 -5.12
C ARG A 322 -15.84 -4.27 -4.87
N ALA A 323 -14.85 -4.92 -4.23
CA ALA A 323 -14.88 -6.34 -3.92
C ALA A 323 -16.09 -6.71 -3.04
N GLY A 324 -16.35 -5.94 -1.97
CA GLY A 324 -17.47 -6.21 -1.07
C GLY A 324 -18.83 -6.10 -1.77
N ALA A 325 -19.01 -5.12 -2.66
CA ALA A 325 -20.26 -4.96 -3.41
C ALA A 325 -20.45 -6.09 -4.43
N VAL A 326 -19.40 -6.47 -5.17
CA VAL A 326 -19.48 -7.57 -6.15
C VAL A 326 -19.70 -8.91 -5.46
N LEU A 327 -18.99 -9.17 -4.35
CA LEU A 327 -19.16 -10.40 -3.58
C LEU A 327 -20.57 -10.49 -2.96
N ALA A 328 -21.13 -9.39 -2.48
CA ALA A 328 -22.50 -9.39 -1.96
C ALA A 328 -23.53 -9.79 -3.05
N ALA A 329 -23.38 -9.27 -4.27
CA ALA A 329 -24.24 -9.64 -5.41
C ALA A 329 -24.06 -11.12 -5.81
N TYR A 330 -22.83 -11.64 -5.78
CA TYR A 330 -22.59 -13.06 -5.99
C TYR A 330 -23.29 -13.93 -4.95
N LEU A 331 -23.24 -13.55 -3.68
CA LEU A 331 -23.83 -14.30 -2.57
C LEU A 331 -25.35 -14.16 -2.47
N ALA A 332 -25.91 -13.10 -3.04
CA ALA A 332 -27.38 -12.89 -3.09
C ALA A 332 -28.07 -13.83 -4.09
N ASP A 333 -27.36 -14.26 -5.14
CA ASP A 333 -27.85 -15.16 -6.19
C ASP A 333 -29.21 -14.70 -6.79
N ASP A 334 -29.37 -13.39 -6.93
CA ASP A 334 -30.60 -12.72 -7.40
C ASP A 334 -30.55 -12.24 -8.87
N GLY A 335 -29.47 -12.61 -9.57
CA GLY A 335 -29.21 -12.23 -10.96
C GLY A 335 -28.52 -10.88 -11.14
N SER A 336 -28.19 -10.14 -10.06
CA SER A 336 -27.49 -8.83 -10.11
C SER A 336 -25.98 -8.94 -10.35
N PHE A 337 -25.39 -10.13 -10.19
CA PHE A 337 -23.97 -10.36 -10.24
C PHE A 337 -23.34 -9.93 -11.58
N ASP A 338 -23.85 -10.42 -12.70
CA ASP A 338 -23.30 -10.12 -14.02
C ASP A 338 -23.37 -8.62 -14.35
N GLU A 339 -24.47 -7.96 -13.94
CA GLU A 339 -24.61 -6.50 -14.12
C GLU A 339 -23.55 -5.72 -13.33
N ILE A 340 -23.30 -6.08 -12.07
CA ILE A 340 -22.31 -5.39 -11.26
C ILE A 340 -20.88 -5.68 -11.74
N VAL A 341 -20.56 -6.92 -12.14
CA VAL A 341 -19.25 -7.28 -12.71
C VAL A 341 -18.96 -6.47 -13.97
N ALA A 342 -19.95 -6.28 -14.85
CA ALA A 342 -19.81 -5.52 -16.09
C ALA A 342 -19.59 -4.01 -15.89
N LYS A 343 -19.87 -3.45 -14.70
CA LYS A 343 -19.64 -2.02 -14.42
C LYS A 343 -18.15 -1.71 -14.34
N PRO A 344 -17.64 -0.76 -15.14
CA PRO A 344 -16.23 -0.38 -15.08
C PRO A 344 -15.83 0.10 -13.69
N PHE A 345 -14.66 -0.34 -13.23
CA PHE A 345 -14.02 0.15 -12.01
C PHE A 345 -12.73 0.88 -12.38
N ALA A 346 -12.75 2.18 -12.24
CA ALA A 346 -11.65 3.08 -12.62
C ALA A 346 -11.34 4.05 -11.47
N PRO A 347 -10.74 3.58 -10.37
CA PRO A 347 -10.39 4.44 -9.25
C PRO A 347 -9.31 5.44 -9.67
N MET A 348 -9.46 6.71 -9.24
CA MET A 348 -8.42 7.74 -9.42
C MET A 348 -7.34 7.55 -8.37
N PRO A 349 -6.12 7.09 -8.72
CA PRO A 349 -5.04 6.98 -7.76
C PRO A 349 -4.69 8.35 -7.19
N SER A 350 -4.46 8.43 -5.89
CA SER A 350 -4.06 9.66 -5.25
C SER A 350 -3.17 9.40 -4.04
N PHE A 351 -2.19 10.27 -3.85
CA PHE A 351 -1.36 10.25 -2.66
C PHE A 351 -1.00 11.67 -2.20
N TRP A 352 -0.50 11.75 -1.00
CA TRP A 352 0.14 12.96 -0.47
C TRP A 352 1.38 12.57 0.33
N SER A 353 2.31 13.51 0.45
CA SER A 353 3.46 13.39 1.34
C SER A 353 3.77 14.74 1.96
N ASN A 354 4.04 14.74 3.27
CA ASN A 354 4.43 15.94 4.01
C ASN A 354 5.85 15.73 4.55
N GLN A 355 6.77 16.60 4.15
CA GLN A 355 8.19 16.54 4.52
C GLN A 355 8.59 17.96 4.93
N PHE A 356 8.83 18.20 6.22
CA PHE A 356 8.97 19.56 6.76
C PHE A 356 7.76 20.44 6.38
N GLU A 357 7.97 21.56 5.71
CA GLU A 357 6.92 22.42 5.17
C GLU A 357 6.53 22.07 3.72
N ILE A 358 7.17 21.07 3.12
CA ILE A 358 6.90 20.63 1.76
C ILE A 358 5.66 19.75 1.76
N LYS A 359 4.63 20.17 1.03
CA LYS A 359 3.37 19.43 0.89
C LYS A 359 3.19 18.96 -0.54
N LEU A 360 3.36 17.66 -0.76
CA LEU A 360 3.14 17.01 -2.04
C LEU A 360 1.71 16.46 -2.09
N HIS A 361 1.01 16.70 -3.20
CA HIS A 361 -0.27 16.06 -3.51
C HIS A 361 -0.25 15.61 -4.97
N ALA A 362 -0.75 14.42 -5.24
CA ALA A 362 -0.80 13.89 -6.59
C ALA A 362 -2.12 13.18 -6.90
N TYR A 363 -2.50 13.22 -8.16
CA TYR A 363 -3.57 12.43 -8.74
C TYR A 363 -3.06 11.73 -10.00
N GLY A 364 -3.57 10.52 -10.28
CA GLY A 364 -3.18 9.73 -11.43
C GLY A 364 -1.91 8.91 -11.20
N LEU A 365 -1.25 8.50 -12.27
CA LEU A 365 -0.07 7.63 -12.27
C LEU A 365 1.14 8.38 -12.81
N LEU A 366 1.96 8.94 -11.92
CA LEU A 366 3.14 9.72 -12.29
C LEU A 366 4.26 8.85 -12.90
N GLY A 367 4.41 7.62 -12.43
CA GLY A 367 5.47 6.70 -12.86
C GLY A 367 5.28 6.04 -14.23
N LEU A 368 4.26 6.44 -15.00
CA LEU A 368 4.01 5.91 -16.34
C LEU A 368 4.72 6.67 -17.48
N VAL A 369 5.50 7.70 -17.15
CA VAL A 369 6.05 8.63 -18.15
C VAL A 369 7.57 8.74 -18.06
N SER A 370 8.21 9.18 -19.15
CA SER A 370 9.62 9.55 -19.18
C SER A 370 9.83 10.99 -18.68
N ASP A 371 11.08 11.35 -18.35
CA ASP A 371 11.41 12.70 -17.90
C ASP A 371 11.04 13.80 -18.94
N ASP A 372 11.11 13.48 -20.22
CA ASP A 372 10.81 14.41 -21.31
C ASP A 372 9.30 14.74 -21.40
N ASP A 373 8.46 13.89 -20.82
CA ASP A 373 7.01 14.04 -20.81
C ASP A 373 6.49 14.69 -19.52
N ILE A 374 7.39 15.25 -18.71
CA ILE A 374 7.06 15.99 -17.49
C ILE A 374 7.09 17.49 -17.78
N ARG A 375 5.96 18.17 -17.55
CA ARG A 375 5.77 19.59 -17.91
C ARG A 375 5.33 20.41 -16.69
N ILE A 376 5.92 21.58 -16.49
CA ILE A 376 5.40 22.57 -15.53
C ILE A 376 4.10 23.14 -16.10
N LEU A 377 3.03 23.06 -15.31
CA LEU A 377 1.71 23.57 -15.68
C LEU A 377 1.47 24.96 -15.13
N GLU A 378 1.78 25.15 -13.85
CA GLU A 378 1.59 26.41 -13.14
C GLU A 378 2.69 26.59 -12.09
N GLY A 379 3.01 27.85 -11.77
CA GLY A 379 3.92 28.20 -10.68
C GLY A 379 5.39 28.12 -11.03
N ASP A 380 6.22 28.01 -10.00
CA ASP A 380 7.68 27.94 -10.08
C ASP A 380 8.19 26.76 -9.25
N LEU A 381 9.10 25.99 -9.82
CA LEU A 381 9.67 24.80 -9.17
C LEU A 381 10.41 25.15 -7.86
N ALA A 382 11.00 26.36 -7.79
CA ALA A 382 11.72 26.83 -6.60
C ALA A 382 10.79 27.25 -5.45
N ASP A 383 9.49 27.48 -5.71
CA ASP A 383 8.48 27.88 -4.71
C ASP A 383 7.32 26.87 -4.68
N GLN A 384 6.24 27.17 -5.35
CA GLN A 384 5.06 26.32 -5.47
C GLN A 384 4.82 26.01 -6.94
N VAL A 385 4.51 24.75 -7.26
CA VAL A 385 4.40 24.31 -8.64
C VAL A 385 3.35 23.22 -8.80
N ALA A 386 2.63 23.25 -9.93
CA ALA A 386 1.88 22.14 -10.47
C ALA A 386 2.61 21.56 -11.67
N VAL A 387 2.80 20.24 -11.68
CA VAL A 387 3.57 19.50 -12.70
C VAL A 387 2.67 18.44 -13.31
N GLY A 388 2.56 18.40 -14.63
CA GLY A 388 1.82 17.42 -15.40
C GLY A 388 2.73 16.32 -15.93
N TYR A 389 2.20 15.11 -15.94
CA TYR A 389 2.84 13.88 -16.42
C TYR A 389 2.04 13.37 -17.61
N TYR A 390 2.66 13.35 -18.79
CA TYR A 390 2.00 13.06 -20.05
C TYR A 390 2.49 11.74 -20.64
N ARG A 391 1.59 10.96 -21.19
CA ARG A 391 1.87 9.79 -22.02
C ARG A 391 1.09 9.89 -23.32
N ASP A 392 1.81 9.90 -24.46
CA ASP A 392 1.20 10.12 -25.79
C ASP A 392 0.34 11.40 -25.83
N ASP A 393 0.90 12.52 -25.32
CA ASP A 393 0.25 13.84 -25.15
C ASP A 393 -1.02 13.84 -24.26
N ARG A 394 -1.36 12.73 -23.64
CA ARG A 394 -2.46 12.61 -22.69
C ARG A 394 -1.96 12.81 -21.26
N LEU A 395 -2.61 13.67 -20.50
CA LEU A 395 -2.29 13.85 -19.07
C LEU A 395 -2.73 12.61 -18.29
N VAL A 396 -1.77 11.86 -17.71
CA VAL A 396 -2.02 10.65 -16.91
C VAL A 396 -1.73 10.84 -15.43
N GLY A 397 -1.08 11.94 -15.06
CA GLY A 397 -0.81 12.28 -13.67
C GLY A 397 -0.55 13.75 -13.47
N VAL A 398 -0.80 14.26 -12.27
CA VAL A 398 -0.48 15.62 -11.86
C VAL A 398 0.03 15.64 -10.44
N LEU A 399 1.09 16.42 -10.20
CA LEU A 399 1.69 16.66 -8.89
C LEU A 399 1.62 18.15 -8.55
N GLY A 400 1.23 18.47 -7.33
CA GLY A 400 1.37 19.80 -6.75
C GLY A 400 2.37 19.81 -5.61
N VAL A 401 3.32 20.70 -5.64
CA VAL A 401 4.18 21.06 -4.52
C VAL A 401 3.64 22.37 -3.94
N GLY A 402 2.99 22.29 -2.76
CA GLY A 402 2.30 23.43 -2.14
C GLY A 402 0.98 23.86 -2.80
N MET A 403 0.62 23.31 -3.98
CA MET A 403 -0.50 23.78 -4.82
C MET A 403 -1.68 22.80 -4.90
N LYS A 404 -2.12 22.22 -3.76
CA LYS A 404 -3.22 21.22 -3.76
C LYS A 404 -4.49 21.70 -4.49
N ALA A 405 -4.90 22.95 -4.27
CA ALA A 405 -6.14 23.49 -4.84
C ALA A 405 -6.07 23.63 -6.37
N ALA A 406 -4.90 23.94 -6.92
CA ALA A 406 -4.69 24.07 -8.36
C ALA A 406 -4.82 22.73 -9.10
N LEU A 407 -4.74 21.58 -8.40
CA LEU A 407 -4.82 20.27 -9.04
C LEU A 407 -6.24 19.84 -9.43
N VAL A 408 -7.28 20.51 -8.93
CA VAL A 408 -8.68 20.10 -9.13
C VAL A 408 -9.08 20.03 -10.62
N PRO A 409 -8.76 21.04 -11.48
CA PRO A 409 -9.06 20.97 -12.92
C PRO A 409 -8.32 19.80 -13.60
N TYR A 410 -7.06 19.59 -13.27
CA TYR A 410 -6.23 18.54 -13.86
C TYR A 410 -6.70 17.14 -13.46
N ARG A 411 -7.12 16.95 -12.20
CA ARG A 411 -7.76 15.71 -11.75
C ARG A 411 -9.00 15.38 -12.58
N LYS A 412 -9.83 16.41 -12.88
CA LYS A 412 -11.01 16.23 -13.73
C LYS A 412 -10.61 15.85 -15.15
N LEU A 413 -9.61 16.55 -15.71
CA LEU A 413 -9.08 16.25 -17.04
C LEU A 413 -8.58 14.81 -17.15
N ILE A 414 -7.81 14.30 -16.17
CA ILE A 414 -7.37 12.90 -16.14
C ILE A 414 -8.57 11.96 -16.15
N ALA A 415 -9.60 12.21 -15.34
CA ALA A 415 -10.80 11.37 -15.26
C ALA A 415 -11.62 11.37 -16.57
N GLU A 416 -11.57 12.43 -17.37
CA GLU A 416 -12.26 12.60 -18.67
C GLU A 416 -11.42 12.07 -19.85
N GLY A 417 -10.27 11.48 -19.60
CA GLY A 417 -9.43 10.89 -20.64
C GLY A 417 -8.12 11.64 -20.91
N GLY A 418 -7.86 12.76 -20.23
CA GLY A 418 -6.57 13.44 -20.24
C GLY A 418 -6.24 14.25 -21.51
N ALA A 419 -7.22 14.44 -22.42
CA ALA A 419 -7.01 15.14 -23.70
C ALA A 419 -7.28 16.63 -23.59
#